data_994ef9abd531c532eaab214975f4e418
#
_entry.id   994ef9abd531c532eaab214975f4e418
#
_cell.length_a   1.000
_cell.length_b   1.000
_cell.length_c   1.000
_cell.angle_alpha   90.00
_cell.angle_beta   90.00
_cell.angle_gamma   90.00
#
_symmetry.space_group_name_H-M   'P 1'
#
loop_
_entity.id
_entity.type
_entity.pdbx_description
1 polymer ?
#
loop_
_entity_poly.entity_id
_entity_poly.type
_entity_poly.pdbx_seq_one_letter_code
_entity_poly.pdbx_strand_id
1 'polypeptide(L)'
;MDTTYFGRKWGVMVLYDAISKRALSVLEVKNETIERYRQEVAALQERGVVIQSIICDGRSGLLQAFPDIPVQMCQFHQLKIIVRYLRKKPKSEAARELRALALTLTGSSKDRFIEGLHDWLMRHEAFLNERSVNAETGRSHYTHKKLRSAYHSLKRHLPWLFTFEDFPALSIPNTTNLLEGKFGDMKRLLKCHHGLKKANKIL
;
A
#
# COMPACT_ATOMS: atom_id res chain seq x y z
N MET A 1 2.05 10.12 0.61
CA MET A 1 2.92 10.06 1.81
C MET A 1 3.43 8.65 2.02
N ASP A 2 4.67 8.52 2.50
CA ASP A 2 5.31 7.21 2.70
C ASP A 2 6.52 7.36 3.62
N THR A 3 7.01 6.25 4.20
CA THR A 3 8.17 6.19 5.08
C THR A 3 9.18 5.18 4.57
N THR A 4 10.44 5.58 4.46
CA THR A 4 11.52 4.67 4.11
C THR A 4 12.48 4.49 5.27
N TYR A 5 12.99 3.27 5.48
CA TYR A 5 13.87 2.92 6.59
C TYR A 5 15.32 2.69 6.16
N PHE A 6 16.24 3.10 7.03
CA PHE A 6 17.67 2.84 6.93
C PHE A 6 18.10 1.86 8.02
N GLY A 7 18.10 0.59 7.65
CA GLY A 7 18.28 -0.49 8.62
C GLY A 7 17.05 -0.64 9.54
N ARG A 8 17.30 -0.97 10.83
CA ARG A 8 16.24 -1.19 11.84
C ARG A 8 16.08 -0.04 12.83
N LYS A 9 16.91 1.00 12.73
CA LYS A 9 17.06 2.01 13.80
C LYS A 9 16.29 3.31 13.55
N TRP A 10 16.09 3.70 12.30
CA TRP A 10 15.47 4.97 11.95
C TRP A 10 14.97 4.97 10.49
N GLY A 11 14.03 5.83 10.20
CA GLY A 11 13.47 6.05 8.88
C GLY A 11 13.27 7.54 8.59
N VAL A 12 12.90 7.83 7.36
CA VAL A 12 12.49 9.17 6.91
C VAL A 12 11.07 9.06 6.40
N MET A 13 10.17 9.80 7.06
CA MET A 13 8.78 10.02 6.65
C MET A 13 8.73 11.23 5.74
N VAL A 14 8.06 11.11 4.61
CA VAL A 14 7.94 12.19 3.63
C VAL A 14 6.47 12.38 3.25
N LEU A 15 6.00 13.63 3.36
CA LEU A 15 4.80 14.10 2.72
C LEU A 15 5.22 14.82 1.44
N TYR A 16 4.81 14.28 0.30
CA TYR A 16 5.26 14.71 -1.02
C TYR A 16 4.07 15.16 -1.86
N ASP A 17 4.15 16.36 -2.41
CA ASP A 17 3.16 16.84 -3.36
C ASP A 17 3.44 16.28 -4.75
N ALA A 18 2.46 15.54 -5.27
CA ALA A 18 2.57 14.86 -6.56
C ALA A 18 2.52 15.84 -7.75
N ILE A 19 1.90 17.01 -7.57
CA ILE A 19 1.73 18.05 -8.61
C ILE A 19 2.99 18.88 -8.71
N SER A 20 3.40 19.56 -7.64
CA SER A 20 4.62 20.40 -7.63
C SER A 20 5.91 19.59 -7.61
N LYS A 21 5.83 18.27 -7.36
CA LYS A 21 6.97 17.36 -7.23
C LYS A 21 7.96 17.78 -6.13
N ARG A 22 7.44 18.36 -5.04
CA ARG A 22 8.22 18.83 -3.88
C ARG A 22 7.85 18.07 -2.62
N ALA A 23 8.83 17.88 -1.74
CA ALA A 23 8.57 17.43 -0.39
C ALA A 23 8.00 18.59 0.44
N LEU A 24 6.81 18.40 1.02
CA LEU A 24 6.15 19.38 1.88
C LEU A 24 6.61 19.22 3.33
N SER A 25 6.91 17.99 3.75
CA SER A 25 7.45 17.67 5.06
C SER A 25 8.39 16.46 4.94
N VAL A 26 9.52 16.53 5.66
CA VAL A 26 10.54 15.48 5.75
C VAL A 26 10.92 15.34 7.22
N LEU A 27 10.69 14.16 7.81
CA LEU A 27 10.95 13.90 9.22
C LEU A 27 11.74 12.64 9.44
N GLU A 28 12.68 12.72 10.37
CA GLU A 28 13.28 11.53 10.93
C GLU A 28 12.29 10.86 11.90
N VAL A 29 12.10 9.55 11.73
CA VAL A 29 11.22 8.75 12.60
C VAL A 29 11.93 7.48 13.05
N LYS A 30 11.74 7.09 14.31
CA LYS A 30 12.12 5.76 14.77
C LYS A 30 11.11 4.72 14.33
N ASN A 31 9.84 5.05 14.49
CA ASN A 31 8.70 4.21 14.11
C ASN A 31 7.70 5.07 13.34
N GLU A 32 7.15 4.48 12.31
CA GLU A 32 6.05 5.03 11.57
C GLU A 32 4.75 4.79 12.33
N THR A 33 4.02 5.87 12.67
CA THR A 33 2.74 5.82 13.37
C THR A 33 1.69 6.65 12.65
N ILE A 34 0.42 6.30 12.79
CA ILE A 34 -0.70 7.06 12.24
C ILE A 34 -0.74 8.47 12.82
N GLU A 35 -0.46 8.57 14.12
CA GLU A 35 -0.45 9.85 14.82
C GLU A 35 0.58 10.83 14.25
N ARG A 36 1.77 10.35 13.88
CA ARG A 36 2.76 11.19 13.18
C ARG A 36 2.24 11.73 11.85
N TYR A 37 1.58 10.89 11.06
CA TYR A 37 0.98 11.36 9.81
C TYR A 37 -0.10 12.42 10.04
N ARG A 38 -0.95 12.23 11.06
CA ARG A 38 -1.98 13.22 11.43
C ARG A 38 -1.36 14.55 11.86
N GLN A 39 -0.34 14.52 12.71
CA GLN A 39 0.38 15.72 13.16
C GLN A 39 0.98 16.49 12.00
N GLU A 40 1.62 15.81 11.04
CA GLU A 40 2.22 16.46 9.88
C GLU A 40 1.17 17.03 8.91
N VAL A 41 0.08 16.31 8.69
CA VAL A 41 -1.05 16.81 7.89
C VAL A 41 -1.64 18.05 8.54
N ALA A 42 -1.91 18.03 9.84
CA ALA A 42 -2.42 19.19 10.60
C ALA A 42 -1.46 20.39 10.54
N ALA A 43 -0.16 20.17 10.76
CA ALA A 43 0.84 21.22 10.69
C ALA A 43 0.94 21.87 9.30
N LEU A 44 0.73 21.10 8.23
CA LEU A 44 0.66 21.65 6.87
C LEU A 44 -0.60 22.50 6.68
N GLN A 45 -1.75 22.04 7.18
CA GLN A 45 -3.03 22.78 7.13
C GLN A 45 -2.96 24.09 7.92
N GLU A 46 -2.36 24.08 9.11
CA GLU A 46 -2.12 25.29 9.93
C GLU A 46 -1.24 26.34 9.20
N ARG A 47 -0.34 25.86 8.33
CA ARG A 47 0.47 26.72 7.44
C ARG A 47 -0.26 27.19 6.19
N GLY A 48 -1.57 26.92 6.07
CA GLY A 48 -2.40 27.32 4.95
C GLY A 48 -2.33 26.39 3.74
N VAL A 49 -1.74 25.19 3.86
CA VAL A 49 -1.72 24.21 2.77
C VAL A 49 -3.06 23.50 2.66
N VAL A 50 -3.71 23.61 1.52
CA VAL A 50 -4.95 22.89 1.22
C VAL A 50 -4.60 21.49 0.72
N ILE A 51 -4.91 20.46 1.52
CA ILE A 51 -4.67 19.05 1.15
C ILE A 51 -5.92 18.50 0.47
N GLN A 52 -5.87 18.38 -0.83
CA GLN A 52 -6.99 17.92 -1.66
C GLN A 52 -7.21 16.41 -1.60
N SER A 53 -6.15 15.63 -1.46
CA SER A 53 -6.19 14.18 -1.36
C SER A 53 -4.92 13.63 -0.72
N ILE A 54 -5.00 12.41 -0.22
CA ILE A 54 -3.86 11.69 0.37
C ILE A 54 -3.69 10.36 -0.34
N ILE A 55 -2.45 10.06 -0.77
CA ILE A 55 -2.07 8.75 -1.28
C ILE A 55 -1.12 8.12 -0.28
N CYS A 56 -1.42 6.88 0.16
CA CYS A 56 -0.59 6.16 1.13
C CYS A 56 -0.57 4.66 0.89
N ASP A 57 0.23 3.94 1.66
CA ASP A 57 0.19 2.49 1.70
C ASP A 57 -1.06 1.97 2.44
N GLY A 58 -1.28 0.66 2.40
CA GLY A 58 -2.42 0.01 3.07
C GLY A 58 -2.18 -0.29 4.55
N ARG A 59 -1.41 0.52 5.26
CA ARG A 59 -1.19 0.35 6.70
C ARG A 59 -2.52 0.39 7.46
N SER A 60 -2.69 -0.54 8.39
CA SER A 60 -3.90 -0.62 9.21
C SER A 60 -4.20 0.71 9.91
N GLY A 61 -5.42 1.21 9.75
CA GLY A 61 -5.90 2.47 10.31
C GLY A 61 -5.48 3.74 9.57
N LEU A 62 -4.47 3.69 8.69
CA LEU A 62 -4.02 4.89 7.97
C LEU A 62 -5.04 5.35 6.93
N LEU A 63 -5.70 4.41 6.24
CA LEU A 63 -6.73 4.70 5.24
C LEU A 63 -7.97 5.39 5.83
N GLN A 64 -8.25 5.18 7.11
CA GLN A 64 -9.36 5.80 7.85
C GLN A 64 -8.93 7.00 8.70
N ALA A 65 -7.64 7.36 8.67
CA ALA A 65 -7.09 8.39 9.56
C ALA A 65 -7.56 9.82 9.21
N PHE A 66 -8.05 10.02 7.99
CA PHE A 66 -8.40 11.33 7.42
C PHE A 66 -9.81 11.29 6.83
N PRO A 67 -10.87 11.34 7.66
CA PRO A 67 -12.27 11.16 7.20
C PRO A 67 -12.72 12.26 6.24
N ASP A 68 -12.18 13.47 6.37
CA ASP A 68 -12.58 14.64 5.58
C ASP A 68 -11.74 14.86 4.32
N ILE A 69 -10.78 13.99 4.06
CA ILE A 69 -9.88 14.09 2.90
C ILE A 69 -9.96 12.79 2.09
N PRO A 70 -10.20 12.87 0.76
CA PRO A 70 -10.15 11.69 -0.10
C PRO A 70 -8.82 10.94 0.03
N VAL A 71 -8.87 9.66 0.44
CA VAL A 71 -7.68 8.82 0.62
C VAL A 71 -7.63 7.77 -0.47
N GLN A 72 -6.54 7.75 -1.23
CA GLN A 72 -6.21 6.73 -2.22
C GLN A 72 -5.19 5.76 -1.66
N MET A 73 -5.50 4.48 -1.63
CA MET A 73 -4.48 3.46 -1.39
C MET A 73 -3.61 3.27 -2.63
N CYS A 74 -2.31 3.32 -2.47
CA CYS A 74 -1.37 3.05 -3.56
C CYS A 74 -1.59 1.64 -4.13
N GLN A 75 -2.02 1.56 -5.39
CA GLN A 75 -2.28 0.28 -6.07
C GLN A 75 -1.01 -0.59 -6.17
N PHE A 76 0.16 0.02 -6.30
CA PHE A 76 1.42 -0.71 -6.32
C PHE A 76 1.74 -1.38 -4.97
N HIS A 77 1.44 -0.71 -3.84
CA HIS A 77 1.56 -1.33 -2.52
C HIS A 77 0.57 -2.49 -2.35
N GLN A 78 -0.67 -2.35 -2.83
CA GLN A 78 -1.62 -3.47 -2.84
C GLN A 78 -1.08 -4.65 -3.65
N LEU A 79 -0.52 -4.40 -4.82
CA LEU A 79 0.09 -5.44 -5.64
C LEU A 79 1.25 -6.14 -4.92
N LYS A 80 2.13 -5.39 -4.24
CA LYS A 80 3.20 -5.95 -3.40
C LYS A 80 2.65 -6.88 -2.30
N ILE A 81 1.53 -6.50 -1.67
CA ILE A 81 0.86 -7.34 -0.65
C ILE A 81 0.40 -8.66 -1.27
N ILE A 82 -0.26 -8.62 -2.45
CA ILE A 82 -0.74 -9.84 -3.12
C ILE A 82 0.43 -10.74 -3.54
N VAL A 83 1.48 -10.19 -4.13
CA VAL A 83 2.67 -10.96 -4.52
C VAL A 83 3.37 -11.60 -3.31
N ARG A 84 3.37 -10.93 -2.15
CA ARG A 84 3.90 -11.49 -0.90
C ARG A 84 3.11 -12.70 -0.43
N TYR A 85 1.77 -12.69 -0.53
CA TYR A 85 0.92 -13.82 -0.18
C TYR A 85 1.01 -14.96 -1.18
N LEU A 86 0.91 -14.66 -2.48
CA LEU A 86 0.79 -15.66 -3.54
C LEU A 86 2.12 -16.09 -4.15
N ARG A 87 3.22 -15.39 -3.83
CA ARG A 87 4.55 -15.54 -4.45
C ARG A 87 4.54 -15.19 -5.96
N LYS A 88 5.73 -15.19 -6.58
CA LYS A 88 5.87 -14.90 -8.02
C LYS A 88 5.32 -16.02 -8.92
N LYS A 89 5.41 -17.29 -8.47
CA LYS A 89 4.94 -18.49 -9.19
C LYS A 89 3.97 -19.28 -8.31
N PRO A 90 2.68 -18.94 -8.29
CA PRO A 90 1.68 -19.70 -7.54
C PRO A 90 1.47 -21.10 -8.11
N LYS A 91 1.21 -22.09 -7.23
CA LYS A 91 1.02 -23.48 -7.66
C LYS A 91 -0.42 -23.77 -8.08
N SER A 92 -1.42 -23.30 -7.31
CA SER A 92 -2.84 -23.55 -7.62
C SER A 92 -3.35 -22.59 -8.70
N GLU A 93 -4.32 -23.04 -9.46
CA GLU A 93 -5.01 -22.27 -10.50
C GLU A 93 -5.64 -21.02 -9.91
N ALA A 94 -6.43 -21.17 -8.84
CA ALA A 94 -7.05 -20.06 -8.12
C ALA A 94 -6.04 -18.98 -7.73
N ALA A 95 -4.84 -19.35 -7.26
CA ALA A 95 -3.81 -18.39 -6.90
C ALA A 95 -3.14 -17.75 -8.13
N ARG A 96 -3.00 -18.48 -9.25
CA ARG A 96 -2.51 -17.91 -10.51
C ARG A 96 -3.47 -16.87 -11.07
N GLU A 97 -4.76 -17.19 -11.10
CA GLU A 97 -5.81 -16.29 -11.60
C GLU A 97 -5.97 -15.05 -10.72
N LEU A 98 -6.02 -15.21 -9.37
CA LEU A 98 -6.09 -14.05 -8.48
C LEU A 98 -4.88 -13.13 -8.63
N ARG A 99 -3.70 -13.71 -8.83
CA ARG A 99 -2.50 -12.92 -9.09
C ARG A 99 -2.55 -12.23 -10.45
N ALA A 100 -3.04 -12.90 -11.50
CA ALA A 100 -3.21 -12.30 -12.82
C ALA A 100 -4.18 -11.11 -12.76
N LEU A 101 -5.32 -11.29 -12.08
CA LEU A 101 -6.28 -10.21 -11.84
C LEU A 101 -5.63 -9.06 -11.06
N ALA A 102 -4.89 -9.33 -9.99
CA ALA A 102 -4.22 -8.28 -9.23
C ALA A 102 -3.21 -7.48 -10.08
N LEU A 103 -2.55 -8.10 -11.06
CA LEU A 103 -1.63 -7.41 -11.98
C LEU A 103 -2.34 -6.44 -12.93
N THR A 104 -3.63 -6.58 -13.17
CA THR A 104 -4.41 -5.62 -13.97
C THR A 104 -4.85 -4.38 -13.18
N LEU A 105 -4.65 -4.36 -11.85
CA LEU A 105 -5.19 -3.34 -10.95
C LEU A 105 -4.87 -1.90 -11.41
N THR A 106 -3.64 -1.64 -11.85
CA THR A 106 -3.21 -0.29 -12.24
C THR A 106 -3.73 0.18 -13.60
N GLY A 107 -4.27 -0.72 -14.40
CA GLY A 107 -4.79 -0.43 -15.74
C GLY A 107 -6.27 -0.78 -15.93
N SER A 108 -6.95 -1.22 -14.86
CA SER A 108 -8.39 -1.52 -14.90
C SER A 108 -9.19 -0.37 -14.32
N SER A 109 -10.43 -0.18 -14.79
CA SER A 109 -11.43 0.62 -14.09
C SER A 109 -11.92 -0.10 -12.83
N LYS A 110 -12.53 0.66 -11.92
CA LYS A 110 -13.16 0.19 -10.69
C LYS A 110 -14.13 -0.95 -10.95
N ASP A 111 -15.08 -0.71 -11.85
CA ASP A 111 -16.16 -1.67 -12.13
C ASP A 111 -15.61 -2.97 -12.71
N ARG A 112 -14.73 -2.88 -13.70
CA ARG A 112 -14.11 -4.05 -14.32
C ARG A 112 -13.28 -4.87 -13.32
N PHE A 113 -12.60 -4.21 -12.41
CA PHE A 113 -11.82 -4.91 -11.39
C PHE A 113 -12.71 -5.59 -10.35
N ILE A 114 -13.81 -4.94 -9.94
CA ILE A 114 -14.81 -5.51 -9.01
C ILE A 114 -15.47 -6.73 -9.66
N GLU A 115 -15.91 -6.63 -10.90
CA GLU A 115 -16.49 -7.74 -11.67
C GLU A 115 -15.52 -8.93 -11.74
N GLY A 116 -14.28 -8.68 -12.15
CA GLY A 116 -13.26 -9.73 -12.21
C GLY A 116 -12.96 -10.39 -10.85
N LEU A 117 -13.02 -9.62 -9.75
CA LEU A 117 -12.84 -10.15 -8.40
C LEU A 117 -14.04 -10.99 -7.94
N HIS A 118 -15.24 -10.58 -8.33
CA HIS A 118 -16.48 -11.32 -8.08
C HIS A 118 -16.47 -12.65 -8.87
N ASP A 119 -16.18 -12.61 -10.16
CA ASP A 119 -16.14 -13.79 -11.03
C ASP A 119 -15.08 -14.80 -10.55
N TRP A 120 -13.93 -14.29 -10.10
CA TRP A 120 -12.91 -15.13 -9.49
C TRP A 120 -13.44 -15.82 -8.22
N LEU A 121 -14.15 -15.08 -7.36
CA LEU A 121 -14.73 -15.65 -6.15
C LEU A 121 -15.75 -16.74 -6.48
N MET A 122 -16.67 -16.49 -7.40
CA MET A 122 -17.70 -17.46 -7.80
C MET A 122 -17.09 -18.78 -8.28
N ARG A 123 -15.99 -18.71 -9.03
CA ARG A 123 -15.30 -19.93 -9.53
C ARG A 123 -14.50 -20.68 -8.46
N HIS A 124 -13.99 -19.97 -7.45
CA HIS A 124 -13.02 -20.53 -6.50
C HIS A 124 -13.47 -20.52 -5.05
N GLU A 125 -14.74 -20.18 -4.75
CA GLU A 125 -15.23 -20.07 -3.38
C GLU A 125 -15.10 -21.36 -2.59
N ALA A 126 -15.48 -22.49 -3.19
CA ALA A 126 -15.36 -23.80 -2.56
C ALA A 126 -13.90 -24.10 -2.18
N PHE A 127 -12.98 -23.92 -3.13
CA PHE A 127 -11.53 -24.09 -2.91
C PHE A 127 -11.00 -23.13 -1.83
N LEU A 128 -11.43 -21.89 -1.86
CA LEU A 128 -11.03 -20.87 -0.88
C LEU A 128 -11.47 -21.24 0.54
N ASN A 129 -12.61 -21.92 0.69
CA ASN A 129 -13.22 -22.29 1.97
C ASN A 129 -12.85 -23.68 2.46
N GLU A 130 -12.05 -24.44 1.71
CA GLU A 130 -11.54 -25.75 2.16
C GLU A 130 -10.87 -25.66 3.52
N ARG A 131 -11.16 -26.66 4.36
CA ARG A 131 -10.61 -26.77 5.71
C ARG A 131 -9.83 -28.07 5.88
N SER A 132 -8.75 -27.98 6.61
CA SER A 132 -7.93 -29.11 7.05
C SER A 132 -7.93 -29.19 8.57
N VAL A 133 -7.75 -30.39 9.10
CA VAL A 133 -7.60 -30.63 10.54
C VAL A 133 -6.13 -30.91 10.83
N ASN A 134 -5.57 -30.25 11.82
CA ASN A 134 -4.22 -30.53 12.30
C ASN A 134 -4.24 -31.88 13.04
N ALA A 135 -3.44 -32.84 12.59
CA ALA A 135 -3.43 -34.20 13.13
C ALA A 135 -3.01 -34.26 14.62
N GLU A 136 -2.15 -33.35 15.07
CA GLU A 136 -1.63 -33.34 16.44
C GLU A 136 -2.58 -32.63 17.42
N THR A 137 -3.21 -31.53 16.98
CA THR A 137 -3.99 -30.67 17.88
C THR A 137 -5.51 -30.81 17.71
N GLY A 138 -5.98 -31.56 16.67
CA GLY A 138 -7.39 -31.69 16.30
C GLY A 138 -8.05 -30.37 15.80
N ARG A 139 -7.31 -29.28 15.72
CA ARG A 139 -7.86 -27.96 15.36
C ARG A 139 -8.08 -27.82 13.85
N SER A 140 -9.29 -27.44 13.49
CA SER A 140 -9.63 -27.13 12.10
C SER A 140 -9.06 -25.75 11.70
N HIS A 141 -8.55 -25.67 10.45
CA HIS A 141 -8.07 -24.40 9.90
C HIS A 141 -8.32 -24.37 8.37
N TYR A 142 -8.32 -23.17 7.78
CA TYR A 142 -8.41 -23.05 6.32
C TYR A 142 -7.14 -23.59 5.67
N THR A 143 -7.32 -24.46 4.67
CA THR A 143 -6.24 -25.09 3.91
C THR A 143 -5.43 -24.04 3.16
N HIS A 144 -6.10 -23.11 2.52
CA HIS A 144 -5.51 -22.10 1.64
C HIS A 144 -5.35 -20.73 2.29
N LYS A 145 -4.76 -20.66 3.52
CA LYS A 145 -4.64 -19.44 4.34
C LYS A 145 -4.08 -18.24 3.56
N LYS A 146 -3.01 -18.44 2.77
CA LYS A 146 -2.37 -17.34 2.02
C LYS A 146 -3.24 -16.82 0.88
N LEU A 147 -3.95 -17.72 0.18
CA LEU A 147 -4.89 -17.33 -0.86
C LEU A 147 -6.05 -16.53 -0.26
N ARG A 148 -6.61 -17.00 0.86
CA ARG A 148 -7.62 -16.25 1.61
C ARG A 148 -7.13 -14.87 2.02
N SER A 149 -5.92 -14.77 2.58
CA SER A 149 -5.33 -13.50 2.98
C SER A 149 -5.18 -12.53 1.79
N ALA A 150 -4.79 -13.04 0.62
CA ALA A 150 -4.69 -12.26 -0.59
C ALA A 150 -6.05 -11.71 -1.04
N TYR A 151 -7.06 -12.59 -1.15
CA TYR A 151 -8.42 -12.20 -1.53
C TYR A 151 -9.01 -11.18 -0.54
N HIS A 152 -8.96 -11.48 0.75
CA HIS A 152 -9.50 -10.57 1.77
C HIS A 152 -8.74 -9.25 1.87
N SER A 153 -7.46 -9.22 1.50
CA SER A 153 -6.71 -7.97 1.38
C SER A 153 -7.25 -7.10 0.25
N LEU A 154 -7.50 -7.67 -0.94
CA LEU A 154 -8.13 -6.95 -2.05
C LEU A 154 -9.52 -6.44 -1.65
N LYS A 155 -10.39 -7.33 -1.14
CA LYS A 155 -11.76 -6.98 -0.73
C LYS A 155 -11.78 -5.86 0.31
N ARG A 156 -10.88 -5.92 1.31
CA ARG A 156 -10.80 -4.92 2.38
C ARG A 156 -10.39 -3.55 1.87
N HIS A 157 -9.42 -3.50 0.97
CA HIS A 157 -8.85 -2.24 0.51
C HIS A 157 -9.59 -1.66 -0.71
N LEU A 158 -10.52 -2.41 -1.31
CA LEU A 158 -11.26 -2.02 -2.48
C LEU A 158 -11.87 -0.60 -2.42
N PRO A 159 -12.45 -0.15 -1.28
CA PRO A 159 -13.00 1.20 -1.17
C PRO A 159 -11.99 2.33 -1.40
N TRP A 160 -10.69 2.07 -1.20
CA TRP A 160 -9.62 3.06 -1.34
C TRP A 160 -8.74 2.85 -2.58
N LEU A 161 -8.91 1.74 -3.32
CA LEU A 161 -8.06 1.44 -4.47
C LEU A 161 -8.40 2.25 -5.71
N PHE A 162 -9.62 2.81 -5.78
CA PHE A 162 -10.13 3.53 -6.94
C PHE A 162 -10.69 4.91 -6.57
N THR A 163 -10.24 5.50 -5.46
CA THR A 163 -10.64 6.86 -5.05
C THR A 163 -10.35 7.89 -6.13
N PHE A 164 -9.31 7.70 -6.94
CA PHE A 164 -8.99 8.56 -8.06
C PHE A 164 -10.09 8.61 -9.15
N GLU A 165 -10.89 7.55 -9.30
CA GLU A 165 -12.06 7.53 -10.21
C GLU A 165 -13.26 8.22 -9.60
N ASP A 166 -13.43 8.15 -8.27
CA ASP A 166 -14.52 8.80 -7.55
C ASP A 166 -14.35 10.33 -7.51
N PHE A 167 -13.11 10.85 -7.66
CA PHE A 167 -12.75 12.27 -7.63
C PHE A 167 -11.92 12.69 -8.85
N PRO A 168 -12.43 12.60 -10.09
CA PRO A 168 -11.65 12.83 -11.31
C PRO A 168 -11.09 14.25 -11.40
N ALA A 169 -11.79 15.25 -10.85
CA ALA A 169 -11.34 16.64 -10.84
C ALA A 169 -10.06 16.87 -10.04
N LEU A 170 -9.73 16.00 -9.08
CA LEU A 170 -8.54 16.13 -8.24
C LEU A 170 -7.28 15.53 -8.89
N SER A 171 -7.41 14.83 -10.01
CA SER A 171 -6.30 14.17 -10.72
C SER A 171 -5.40 13.35 -9.78
N ILE A 172 -6.01 12.59 -8.88
CA ILE A 172 -5.31 11.81 -7.84
C ILE A 172 -4.49 10.70 -8.52
N PRO A 173 -3.17 10.62 -8.32
CA PRO A 173 -2.39 9.49 -8.80
C PRO A 173 -2.81 8.17 -8.11
N ASN A 174 -2.90 7.09 -8.86
CA ASN A 174 -3.23 5.76 -8.31
C ASN A 174 -2.04 5.05 -7.63
N THR A 175 -0.82 5.62 -7.73
CA THR A 175 0.40 5.05 -7.14
C THR A 175 1.30 6.12 -6.53
N THR A 176 2.19 5.69 -5.62
CA THR A 176 3.27 6.51 -5.02
C THR A 176 4.62 6.31 -5.72
N ASN A 177 4.64 5.83 -6.97
CA ASN A 177 5.87 5.46 -7.67
C ASN A 177 6.90 6.60 -7.75
N LEU A 178 6.45 7.87 -7.87
CA LEU A 178 7.34 9.02 -7.86
C LEU A 178 8.13 9.12 -6.56
N LEU A 179 7.47 8.96 -5.42
CA LEU A 179 8.12 9.01 -4.12
C LEU A 179 9.01 7.78 -3.87
N GLU A 180 8.56 6.59 -4.28
CA GLU A 180 9.39 5.37 -4.20
C GLU A 180 10.66 5.48 -5.05
N GLY A 181 10.57 6.07 -6.24
CA GLY A 181 11.72 6.37 -7.09
C GLY A 181 12.73 7.28 -6.38
N LYS A 182 12.26 8.37 -5.75
CA LYS A 182 13.10 9.28 -4.94
C LYS A 182 13.77 8.56 -3.78
N PHE A 183 13.05 7.70 -3.06
CA PHE A 183 13.65 6.87 -2.01
C PHE A 183 14.71 5.90 -2.54
N GLY A 184 14.50 5.34 -3.73
CA GLY A 184 15.48 4.50 -4.41
C GLY A 184 16.77 5.24 -4.73
N ASP A 185 16.66 6.44 -5.31
CA ASP A 185 17.79 7.32 -5.64
C ASP A 185 18.54 7.75 -4.38
N MET A 186 17.82 8.20 -3.35
CA MET A 186 18.42 8.56 -2.07
C MET A 186 19.20 7.39 -1.45
N LYS A 187 18.62 6.19 -1.42
CA LYS A 187 19.31 5.01 -0.90
C LYS A 187 20.54 4.64 -1.71
N ARG A 188 20.49 4.80 -3.04
CA ARG A 188 21.63 4.57 -3.93
C ARG A 188 22.76 5.55 -3.63
N LEU A 189 22.47 6.85 -3.56
CA LEU A 189 23.45 7.88 -3.22
C LEU A 189 24.09 7.62 -1.85
N LEU A 190 23.29 7.31 -0.84
CA LEU A 190 23.81 7.01 0.51
C LEU A 190 24.67 5.72 0.56
N LYS A 191 24.45 4.77 -0.35
CA LYS A 191 25.30 3.57 -0.48
C LYS A 191 26.67 3.90 -1.13
N CYS A 192 26.70 4.85 -2.06
CA CYS A 192 27.96 5.28 -2.69
C CYS A 192 28.87 6.02 -1.70
N HIS A 193 28.30 6.61 -0.66
CA HIS A 193 29.04 7.31 0.39
C HIS A 193 29.27 6.41 1.62
N HIS A 194 30.21 5.46 1.52
CA HIS A 194 30.57 4.60 2.63
C HIS A 194 31.09 5.43 3.81
N GLY A 195 30.52 5.22 5.01
CA GLY A 195 31.00 5.85 6.26
C GLY A 195 30.36 7.18 6.64
N LEU A 196 29.38 7.71 5.88
CA LEU A 196 28.63 8.90 6.32
C LEU A 196 27.97 8.67 7.69
N LYS A 197 28.27 9.57 8.64
CA LYS A 197 27.57 9.62 9.94
C LYS A 197 26.08 9.91 9.71
N LYS A 198 25.23 9.46 10.65
CA LYS A 198 23.77 9.61 10.55
C LYS A 198 23.35 11.09 10.31
N ALA A 199 23.95 12.03 11.02
CA ALA A 199 23.66 13.46 10.88
C ALA A 199 23.83 13.98 9.43
N ASN A 200 24.84 13.47 8.71
CA ASN A 200 25.13 13.89 7.34
C ASN A 200 24.31 13.11 6.29
N LYS A 201 23.43 12.16 6.70
CA LYS A 201 22.54 11.45 5.81
C LYS A 201 21.16 12.09 5.70
N ILE A 202 20.86 13.06 6.55
CA ILE A 202 19.55 13.70 6.70
C ILE A 202 19.55 15.11 6.08
N LEU A 203 20.72 15.72 5.89
CA LEU A 203 20.92 16.97 5.15
C LEU A 203 20.87 16.71 3.64
#